data_256b19b42dd22b20af51c99283a85d04
#
_entry.id   256b19b42dd22b20af51c99283a85d04
#
_cell.length_a   1.000
_cell.length_b   1.000
_cell.length_c   1.000
_cell.angle_alpha   90.00
_cell.angle_beta   90.00
_cell.angle_gamma   90.00
#
_symmetry.space_group_name_H-M   'P 1'
#
loop_
_entity.id
_entity.type
_entity.pdbx_description
1 polymer ?
#
loop_
_entity_poly.entity_id
_entity_poly.type
_entity_poly.pdbx_seq_one_letter_code
_entity_poly.pdbx_strand_id
1 'polypeptide(L)'
;YADKKLMGDKEVVLAAVKQNGRALSYTDGKLMGDKDVVLEAVKQDASVFEFADNKLKEDKNVVLSVLKQDGLALQYADKKLMGDKEVVLAAVKRSGYPLEYADESLKKDKEIVLEAVKQSGHALKYADKKLKADKEIVLIAVKKYGYALKHADKKLKADKEIVLTAIKKDASNLQYADKTDKKLKADKEIVLIAVKQDSSFLELVDDKLKADKEVVLAAIKQDGGTLKFADKKLKADKEIVLI
;
A
#
# COMPACT_ATOMS: atom_id res chain seq x y z
N TYR A 1 25.19 31.11 2.17
CA TYR A 1 25.40 30.47 3.48
C TYR A 1 25.67 31.55 4.51
N ALA A 2 24.99 31.49 5.68
CA ALA A 2 25.25 32.42 6.78
C ALA A 2 26.63 32.11 7.45
N ASP A 3 27.21 33.13 8.11
CA ASP A 3 28.38 32.93 8.95
C ASP A 3 28.08 31.89 10.05
N LYS A 4 29.10 31.08 10.43
CA LYS A 4 28.96 30.04 11.47
C LYS A 4 28.40 30.57 12.78
N LYS A 5 28.69 31.82 13.16
CA LYS A 5 28.14 32.45 14.37
C LYS A 5 26.64 32.63 14.29
N LEU A 6 26.10 32.92 13.10
CA LEU A 6 24.70 33.13 12.88
C LEU A 6 23.94 31.80 12.81
N MET A 7 24.59 30.67 12.52
CA MET A 7 23.99 29.33 12.54
C MET A 7 23.61 28.86 13.96
N GLY A 8 24.15 29.50 15.01
CA GLY A 8 23.80 29.29 16.41
C GLY A 8 22.83 30.34 16.98
N ASP A 9 22.46 31.36 16.20
CA ASP A 9 21.51 32.39 16.61
C ASP A 9 20.09 31.92 16.38
N LYS A 10 19.33 31.78 17.48
CA LYS A 10 17.94 31.23 17.41
C LYS A 10 16.99 32.08 16.56
N GLU A 11 17.12 33.42 16.60
CA GLU A 11 16.26 34.33 15.85
C GLU A 11 16.52 34.20 14.34
N VAL A 12 17.79 34.22 13.96
CA VAL A 12 18.23 34.02 12.56
C VAL A 12 17.78 32.65 12.04
N VAL A 13 17.98 31.60 12.83
CA VAL A 13 17.61 30.23 12.45
C VAL A 13 16.09 30.09 12.35
N LEU A 14 15.30 30.65 13.27
CA LEU A 14 13.83 30.64 13.17
C LEU A 14 13.36 31.37 11.91
N ALA A 15 13.98 32.50 11.53
CA ALA A 15 13.65 33.18 10.28
C ALA A 15 13.96 32.31 9.06
N ALA A 16 15.10 31.59 9.08
CA ALA A 16 15.51 30.71 7.98
C ALA A 16 14.58 29.49 7.85
N VAL A 17 14.27 28.77 8.95
CA VAL A 17 13.42 27.56 8.92
C VAL A 17 11.97 27.89 8.58
N LYS A 18 11.46 29.08 8.89
CA LYS A 18 10.16 29.56 8.43
C LYS A 18 10.07 29.69 6.92
N GLN A 19 11.15 30.01 6.25
CA GLN A 19 11.21 30.09 4.79
C GLN A 19 11.47 28.73 4.16
N ASN A 20 12.36 27.94 4.78
CA ASN A 20 12.74 26.61 4.32
C ASN A 20 13.11 25.71 5.52
N GLY A 21 12.24 24.73 5.84
CA GLY A 21 12.47 23.80 6.94
C GLY A 21 13.83 23.10 6.88
N ARG A 22 14.35 22.82 5.68
CA ARG A 22 15.67 22.19 5.49
C ARG A 22 16.85 23.05 5.97
N ALA A 23 16.64 24.33 6.24
CA ALA A 23 17.65 25.16 6.87
C ALA A 23 18.11 24.59 8.23
N LEU A 24 17.27 23.78 8.89
CA LEU A 24 17.60 23.07 10.14
C LEU A 24 18.88 22.23 10.00
N SER A 25 19.13 21.60 8.87
CA SER A 25 20.30 20.74 8.64
C SER A 25 21.66 21.49 8.68
N TYR A 26 21.61 22.82 8.60
CA TYR A 26 22.79 23.69 8.62
C TYR A 26 23.00 24.45 9.94
N THR A 27 22.10 24.19 10.93
CA THR A 27 22.19 24.93 12.22
C THR A 27 23.16 24.28 13.18
N ASP A 28 23.54 25.02 14.25
CA ASP A 28 24.30 24.45 15.36
C ASP A 28 23.50 23.30 15.99
N GLY A 29 24.19 22.24 16.42
CA GLY A 29 23.56 21.08 17.07
C GLY A 29 22.70 21.41 18.29
N LYS A 30 22.97 22.51 19.00
CA LYS A 30 22.14 22.99 20.10
C LYS A 30 20.72 23.36 19.61
N LEU A 31 20.60 23.96 18.43
CA LEU A 31 19.33 24.37 17.87
C LEU A 31 18.57 23.20 17.22
N MET A 32 19.25 22.12 16.84
CA MET A 32 18.63 20.85 16.47
C MET A 32 17.94 20.17 17.69
N GLY A 33 18.32 20.55 18.92
CA GLY A 33 17.67 20.17 20.17
C GLY A 33 16.66 21.19 20.68
N ASP A 34 16.49 22.34 20.02
CA ASP A 34 15.50 23.35 20.41
C ASP A 34 14.14 23.01 19.81
N LYS A 35 13.18 22.72 20.69
CA LYS A 35 11.83 22.27 20.32
C LYS A 35 11.10 23.27 19.40
N ASP A 36 11.22 24.58 19.68
CA ASP A 36 10.52 25.60 18.91
C ASP A 36 11.06 25.68 17.49
N VAL A 37 12.41 25.66 17.36
CA VAL A 37 13.11 25.66 16.07
C VAL A 37 12.74 24.44 15.25
N VAL A 38 12.81 23.24 15.85
CA VAL A 38 12.53 22.00 15.17
C VAL A 38 11.07 21.92 14.74
N LEU A 39 10.12 22.27 15.62
CA LEU A 39 8.70 22.25 15.27
C LEU A 39 8.34 23.29 14.21
N GLU A 40 8.99 24.44 14.19
CA GLU A 40 8.80 25.43 13.13
C GLU A 40 9.31 24.91 11.78
N ALA A 41 10.48 24.27 11.76
CA ALA A 41 11.03 23.63 10.55
C ALA A 41 10.10 22.51 10.02
N VAL A 42 9.58 21.66 10.91
CA VAL A 42 8.65 20.55 10.61
C VAL A 42 7.35 21.03 9.97
N LYS A 43 6.86 22.24 10.28
CA LYS A 43 5.67 22.79 9.62
C LYS A 43 5.85 22.97 8.11
N GLN A 44 7.09 23.20 7.67
CA GLN A 44 7.42 23.34 6.25
C GLN A 44 7.69 21.98 5.59
N ASP A 45 8.42 21.11 6.28
CA ASP A 45 8.79 19.77 5.80
C ASP A 45 8.99 18.83 6.99
N ALA A 46 8.07 17.88 7.20
CA ALA A 46 8.16 16.95 8.32
C ALA A 46 9.38 16.02 8.25
N SER A 47 9.97 15.83 7.07
CA SER A 47 11.17 14.99 6.90
C SER A 47 12.39 15.55 7.61
N VAL A 48 12.42 16.88 7.83
CA VAL A 48 13.55 17.52 8.55
C VAL A 48 13.64 17.09 10.01
N PHE A 49 12.65 16.40 10.54
CA PHE A 49 12.72 15.79 11.87
C PHE A 49 13.86 14.76 11.97
N GLU A 50 14.38 14.26 10.85
CA GLU A 50 15.58 13.44 10.82
C GLU A 50 16.80 14.13 11.46
N PHE A 51 16.90 15.48 11.34
CA PHE A 51 18.00 16.29 11.89
C PHE A 51 17.83 16.65 13.36
N ALA A 52 16.65 16.42 13.95
CA ALA A 52 16.39 16.72 15.36
C ALA A 52 17.33 15.91 16.28
N ASP A 53 17.66 16.49 17.43
CA ASP A 53 18.39 15.80 18.50
C ASP A 53 17.59 14.59 19.02
N ASN A 54 18.30 13.57 19.51
CA ASN A 54 17.71 12.35 20.01
C ASN A 54 16.70 12.59 21.15
N LYS A 55 16.96 13.59 22.02
CA LYS A 55 16.01 13.94 23.10
C LYS A 55 14.64 14.34 22.56
N LEU A 56 14.58 15.05 21.43
CA LEU A 56 13.30 15.40 20.80
C LEU A 56 12.66 14.19 20.12
N LYS A 57 13.44 13.28 19.56
CA LYS A 57 12.99 12.02 18.96
C LYS A 57 12.45 11.04 20.01
N GLU A 58 12.87 11.17 21.27
CA GLU A 58 12.39 10.41 22.43
C GLU A 58 11.18 11.08 23.12
N ASP A 59 10.93 12.37 22.88
CA ASP A 59 9.80 13.10 23.47
C ASP A 59 8.49 12.76 22.72
N LYS A 60 7.63 11.99 23.39
CA LYS A 60 6.34 11.56 22.83
C LYS A 60 5.47 12.73 22.34
N ASN A 61 5.44 13.85 23.07
CA ASN A 61 4.64 15.02 22.71
C ASN A 61 5.18 15.72 21.47
N VAL A 62 6.51 15.79 21.33
CA VAL A 62 7.15 16.32 20.14
C VAL A 62 6.84 15.42 18.95
N VAL A 63 7.07 14.10 19.09
CA VAL A 63 6.80 13.12 18.02
C VAL A 63 5.34 13.16 17.59
N LEU A 64 4.38 13.16 18.52
CA LEU A 64 2.95 13.29 18.19
C LEU A 64 2.63 14.59 17.44
N SER A 65 3.33 15.69 17.77
CA SER A 65 3.16 16.96 17.04
C SER A 65 3.69 16.87 15.60
N VAL A 66 4.82 16.21 15.39
CA VAL A 66 5.40 15.96 14.07
C VAL A 66 4.48 15.04 13.25
N LEU A 67 3.98 13.96 13.84
CA LEU A 67 3.10 12.99 13.18
C LEU A 67 1.77 13.59 12.71
N LYS A 68 1.31 14.70 13.30
CA LYS A 68 0.16 15.46 12.80
C LYS A 68 0.43 16.09 11.43
N GLN A 69 1.68 16.39 11.10
CA GLN A 69 2.06 16.90 9.78
C GLN A 69 2.25 15.75 8.78
N ASP A 70 3.06 14.76 9.13
CA ASP A 70 3.29 13.57 8.30
C ASP A 70 3.48 12.31 9.18
N GLY A 71 2.63 11.31 8.99
CA GLY A 71 2.74 10.02 9.68
C GLY A 71 4.06 9.29 9.37
N LEU A 72 4.66 9.51 8.19
CA LEU A 72 5.94 8.89 7.82
C LEU A 72 7.11 9.33 8.69
N ALA A 73 6.98 10.47 9.38
CA ALA A 73 8.00 10.91 10.33
C ALA A 73 8.22 9.94 11.51
N LEU A 74 7.33 8.94 11.68
CA LEU A 74 7.55 7.85 12.63
C LEU A 74 8.91 7.16 12.44
N GLN A 75 9.42 7.08 11.22
CA GLN A 75 10.72 6.49 10.92
C GLN A 75 11.89 7.16 11.65
N TYR A 76 11.73 8.42 12.06
CA TYR A 76 12.76 9.20 12.75
C TYR A 76 12.60 9.19 14.27
N ALA A 77 11.47 8.68 14.79
CA ALA A 77 11.24 8.58 16.23
C ALA A 77 12.15 7.53 16.88
N ASP A 78 12.36 7.66 18.19
CA ASP A 78 13.05 6.62 18.96
C ASP A 78 12.31 5.29 18.92
N LYS A 79 13.07 4.20 18.97
CA LYS A 79 12.53 2.83 18.90
C LYS A 79 11.46 2.53 19.95
N LYS A 80 11.56 3.12 21.15
CA LYS A 80 10.55 2.96 22.21
C LYS A 80 9.21 3.52 21.76
N LEU A 81 9.22 4.65 21.04
CA LEU A 81 7.99 5.26 20.54
C LEU A 81 7.41 4.52 19.32
N MET A 82 8.24 3.82 18.55
CA MET A 82 7.77 2.89 17.51
C MET A 82 7.02 1.68 18.10
N GLY A 83 7.19 1.40 19.42
CA GLY A 83 6.43 0.41 20.19
C GLY A 83 5.28 1.01 21.01
N ASP A 84 5.10 2.33 20.99
CA ASP A 84 4.00 3.00 21.67
C ASP A 84 2.73 2.99 20.82
N LYS A 85 1.68 2.34 21.31
CA LYS A 85 0.42 2.16 20.56
C LYS A 85 -0.23 3.49 20.16
N GLU A 86 -0.22 4.49 21.03
CA GLU A 86 -0.80 5.81 20.73
C GLU A 86 -0.05 6.51 19.60
N VAL A 87 1.28 6.49 19.68
CA VAL A 87 2.16 7.10 18.67
C VAL A 87 1.97 6.43 17.31
N VAL A 88 1.99 5.09 17.28
CA VAL A 88 1.81 4.34 16.03
C VAL A 88 0.41 4.52 15.46
N LEU A 89 -0.65 4.54 16.31
CA LEU A 89 -2.01 4.85 15.86
C LEU A 89 -2.10 6.25 15.25
N ALA A 90 -1.47 7.25 15.86
CA ALA A 90 -1.44 8.60 15.31
C ALA A 90 -0.79 8.63 13.92
N ALA A 91 0.32 7.91 13.75
CA ALA A 91 1.02 7.82 12.48
C ALA A 91 0.19 7.11 11.40
N VAL A 92 -0.35 5.91 11.68
CA VAL A 92 -1.09 5.11 10.69
C VAL A 92 -2.42 5.75 10.30
N LYS A 93 -3.06 6.54 11.16
CA LYS A 93 -4.25 7.32 10.81
C LYS A 93 -4.00 8.39 9.74
N ARG A 94 -2.77 8.89 9.63
CA ARG A 94 -2.38 9.85 8.59
C ARG A 94 -2.08 9.15 7.27
N SER A 95 -1.42 7.99 7.34
CA SER A 95 -1.04 7.17 6.20
C SER A 95 -0.84 5.73 6.67
N GLY A 96 -1.17 4.73 5.86
CA GLY A 96 -0.95 3.32 6.21
C GLY A 96 0.52 2.88 6.21
N TYR A 97 1.39 3.62 5.52
CA TYR A 97 2.81 3.25 5.36
C TYR A 97 3.62 3.23 6.66
N PRO A 98 3.37 4.11 7.66
CA PRO A 98 4.08 4.08 8.94
C PRO A 98 4.05 2.73 9.67
N LEU A 99 3.13 1.84 9.33
CA LEU A 99 3.11 0.47 9.87
C LEU A 99 4.44 -0.28 9.60
N GLU A 100 5.19 0.10 8.57
CA GLU A 100 6.53 -0.44 8.27
C GLU A 100 7.49 -0.25 9.45
N TYR A 101 7.44 0.92 10.09
CA TYR A 101 8.35 1.34 11.15
C TYR A 101 7.89 0.93 12.56
N ALA A 102 6.64 0.48 12.69
CA ALA A 102 6.11 0.01 13.96
C ALA A 102 6.85 -1.22 14.48
N ASP A 103 6.93 -1.35 15.81
CA ASP A 103 7.44 -2.57 16.45
C ASP A 103 6.64 -3.81 16.01
N GLU A 104 7.29 -4.96 16.00
CA GLU A 104 6.68 -6.22 15.58
C GLU A 104 5.47 -6.63 16.45
N SER A 105 5.42 -6.20 17.70
CA SER A 105 4.27 -6.42 18.58
C SER A 105 3.03 -5.68 18.07
N LEU A 106 3.20 -4.44 17.55
CA LEU A 106 2.12 -3.62 17.03
C LEU A 106 1.69 -4.02 15.61
N LYS A 107 2.57 -4.62 14.83
CA LYS A 107 2.22 -5.26 13.54
C LYS A 107 1.30 -6.49 13.72
N LYS A 108 1.17 -7.00 14.96
CA LYS A 108 0.23 -8.05 15.37
C LYS A 108 -1.06 -7.50 15.97
N ASP A 109 -1.11 -6.20 16.25
CA ASP A 109 -2.31 -5.55 16.81
C ASP A 109 -3.34 -5.32 15.71
N LYS A 110 -4.51 -5.99 15.83
CA LYS A 110 -5.57 -5.94 14.83
C LYS A 110 -6.09 -4.52 14.61
N GLU A 111 -6.22 -3.71 15.66
CA GLU A 111 -6.72 -2.34 15.57
C GLU A 111 -5.78 -1.45 14.74
N ILE A 112 -4.48 -1.52 15.03
CA ILE A 112 -3.45 -0.76 14.30
C ILE A 112 -3.41 -1.16 12.83
N VAL A 113 -3.41 -2.47 12.56
CA VAL A 113 -3.35 -2.97 11.18
C VAL A 113 -4.61 -2.63 10.41
N LEU A 114 -5.81 -2.73 11.04
CA LEU A 114 -7.07 -2.31 10.42
C LEU A 114 -7.03 -0.81 10.07
N GLU A 115 -6.57 0.02 10.98
CA GLU A 115 -6.47 1.45 10.70
C GLU A 115 -5.48 1.74 9.56
N ALA A 116 -4.33 1.07 9.55
CA ALA A 116 -3.34 1.21 8.49
C ALA A 116 -3.88 0.80 7.11
N VAL A 117 -4.57 -0.37 7.00
CA VAL A 117 -5.09 -0.85 5.71
C VAL A 117 -6.28 -0.02 5.21
N LYS A 118 -7.05 0.61 6.09
CA LYS A 118 -8.09 1.59 5.72
C LYS A 118 -7.48 2.82 5.03
N GLN A 119 -6.30 3.26 5.46
CA GLN A 119 -5.60 4.37 4.82
C GLN A 119 -4.91 3.93 3.53
N SER A 120 -4.22 2.81 3.56
CA SER A 120 -3.52 2.25 2.39
C SER A 120 -3.54 0.74 2.39
N GLY A 121 -4.08 0.12 1.33
CA GLY A 121 -4.04 -1.35 1.15
C GLY A 121 -2.61 -1.93 1.13
N HIS A 122 -1.62 -1.13 0.78
CA HIS A 122 -0.21 -1.51 0.83
C HIS A 122 0.27 -1.88 2.25
N ALA A 123 -0.35 -1.31 3.30
CA ALA A 123 0.00 -1.60 4.68
C ALA A 123 -0.11 -3.09 5.03
N LEU A 124 -0.93 -3.86 4.30
CA LEU A 124 -1.03 -5.31 4.48
C LEU A 124 0.33 -6.02 4.34
N LYS A 125 1.25 -5.47 3.55
CA LYS A 125 2.63 -6.00 3.39
C LYS A 125 3.34 -6.12 4.74
N TYR A 126 3.11 -5.17 5.64
CA TYR A 126 3.81 -5.05 6.91
C TYR A 126 3.11 -5.74 8.09
N ALA A 127 1.85 -6.16 7.91
CA ALA A 127 1.09 -6.90 8.93
C ALA A 127 1.72 -8.27 9.26
N ASP A 128 1.49 -8.75 10.48
CA ASP A 128 1.86 -10.10 10.89
C ASP A 128 1.14 -11.17 10.05
N LYS A 129 1.74 -12.36 9.99
CA LYS A 129 1.22 -13.50 9.21
C LYS A 129 -0.22 -13.87 9.57
N LYS A 130 -0.59 -13.80 10.85
CA LYS A 130 -1.96 -14.11 11.30
C LYS A 130 -2.97 -13.11 10.76
N LEU A 131 -2.61 -11.82 10.72
CA LEU A 131 -3.47 -10.77 10.21
C LEU A 131 -3.52 -10.76 8.67
N LYS A 132 -2.48 -11.23 7.99
CA LYS A 132 -2.51 -11.52 6.55
C LYS A 132 -3.43 -12.70 6.19
N ALA A 133 -3.83 -13.51 7.17
CA ALA A 133 -4.82 -14.58 7.06
C ALA A 133 -6.21 -14.18 7.61
N ASP A 134 -6.38 -12.95 8.12
CA ASP A 134 -7.67 -12.43 8.54
C ASP A 134 -8.44 -11.90 7.33
N LYS A 135 -9.58 -12.55 7.03
CA LYS A 135 -10.40 -12.23 5.84
C LYS A 135 -10.89 -10.77 5.84
N GLU A 136 -11.28 -10.23 6.99
CA GLU A 136 -11.76 -8.85 7.12
C GLU A 136 -10.66 -7.86 6.73
N ILE A 137 -9.47 -8.02 7.31
CA ILE A 137 -8.32 -7.15 7.04
C ILE A 137 -7.93 -7.21 5.57
N VAL A 138 -7.81 -8.43 5.02
CA VAL A 138 -7.42 -8.63 3.63
C VAL A 138 -8.45 -8.06 2.68
N LEU A 139 -9.75 -8.23 2.96
CA LEU A 139 -10.80 -7.68 2.12
C LEU A 139 -10.79 -6.15 2.10
N ILE A 140 -10.56 -5.50 3.25
CA ILE A 140 -10.41 -4.04 3.34
C ILE A 140 -9.18 -3.59 2.53
N ALA A 141 -8.05 -4.26 2.70
CA ALA A 141 -6.82 -3.93 1.98
C ALA A 141 -6.99 -4.06 0.46
N VAL A 142 -7.60 -5.16 -0.01
CA VAL A 142 -7.84 -5.44 -1.44
C VAL A 142 -8.88 -4.49 -2.03
N LYS A 143 -9.94 -4.14 -1.30
CA LYS A 143 -10.91 -3.11 -1.69
C LYS A 143 -10.24 -1.75 -1.89
N LYS A 144 -9.28 -1.41 -1.05
CA LYS A 144 -8.51 -0.16 -1.16
C LYS A 144 -7.52 -0.22 -2.33
N TYR A 145 -6.82 -1.35 -2.45
CA TYR A 145 -5.80 -1.57 -3.46
C TYR A 145 -5.71 -3.06 -3.85
N GLY A 146 -6.15 -3.41 -5.07
CA GLY A 146 -6.25 -4.81 -5.54
C GLY A 146 -4.93 -5.60 -5.43
N TYR A 147 -3.79 -4.92 -5.65
CA TYR A 147 -2.45 -5.51 -5.51
C TYR A 147 -2.16 -6.05 -4.10
N ALA A 148 -2.90 -5.59 -3.06
CA ALA A 148 -2.75 -6.11 -1.70
C ALA A 148 -2.98 -7.64 -1.62
N LEU A 149 -3.69 -8.23 -2.59
CA LEU A 149 -3.85 -9.69 -2.72
C LEU A 149 -2.49 -10.42 -2.72
N LYS A 150 -1.45 -9.82 -3.28
CA LYS A 150 -0.08 -10.37 -3.26
C LYS A 150 0.41 -10.72 -1.85
N HIS A 151 -0.01 -9.95 -0.86
CA HIS A 151 0.45 -10.06 0.53
C HIS A 151 -0.47 -10.90 1.42
N ALA A 152 -1.65 -11.31 0.92
CA ALA A 152 -2.56 -12.18 1.64
C ALA A 152 -1.99 -13.60 1.86
N ASP A 153 -2.50 -14.28 2.88
CA ASP A 153 -2.22 -15.71 3.09
C ASP A 153 -2.69 -16.54 1.89
N LYS A 154 -2.06 -17.72 1.70
CA LYS A 154 -2.35 -18.61 0.57
C LYS A 154 -3.83 -18.99 0.50
N LYS A 155 -4.48 -19.27 1.64
CA LYS A 155 -5.91 -19.64 1.68
C LYS A 155 -6.79 -18.50 1.16
N LEU A 156 -6.47 -17.27 1.51
CA LEU A 156 -7.24 -16.10 1.07
C LEU A 156 -6.94 -15.71 -0.39
N LYS A 157 -5.79 -16.08 -0.92
CA LYS A 157 -5.48 -16.00 -2.36
C LYS A 157 -6.32 -16.96 -3.20
N ALA A 158 -6.95 -17.98 -2.57
CA ALA A 158 -7.90 -18.90 -3.18
C ALA A 158 -9.37 -18.54 -2.85
N ASP A 159 -9.61 -17.52 -2.03
CA ASP A 159 -10.97 -17.06 -1.72
C ASP A 159 -11.59 -16.29 -2.88
N LYS A 160 -12.69 -16.83 -3.44
CA LYS A 160 -13.35 -16.25 -4.61
C LYS A 160 -13.75 -14.78 -4.41
N GLU A 161 -14.29 -14.41 -3.25
CA GLU A 161 -14.73 -13.03 -2.97
C GLU A 161 -13.54 -12.05 -3.00
N ILE A 162 -12.43 -12.45 -2.39
CA ILE A 162 -11.22 -11.63 -2.34
C ILE A 162 -10.61 -11.49 -3.74
N VAL A 163 -10.53 -12.61 -4.49
CA VAL A 163 -9.99 -12.60 -5.86
C VAL A 163 -10.87 -11.75 -6.77
N LEU A 164 -12.19 -11.90 -6.72
CA LEU A 164 -13.13 -11.06 -7.49
C LEU A 164 -12.97 -9.58 -7.14
N THR A 165 -12.80 -9.26 -5.85
CA THR A 165 -12.59 -7.88 -5.41
C THR A 165 -11.30 -7.30 -6.00
N ALA A 166 -10.22 -8.08 -6.06
CA ALA A 166 -8.94 -7.66 -6.63
C ALA A 166 -9.02 -7.44 -8.14
N ILE A 167 -9.60 -8.40 -8.89
CA ILE A 167 -9.64 -8.34 -10.35
C ILE A 167 -10.64 -7.32 -10.89
N LYS A 168 -11.69 -6.98 -10.12
CA LYS A 168 -12.58 -5.85 -10.46
C LYS A 168 -11.85 -4.51 -10.47
N LYS A 169 -10.75 -4.38 -9.72
CA LYS A 169 -9.87 -3.19 -9.76
C LYS A 169 -8.94 -3.22 -10.97
N ASP A 170 -8.34 -4.38 -11.22
CA ASP A 170 -7.42 -4.61 -12.31
C ASP A 170 -7.25 -6.13 -12.50
N ALA A 171 -7.54 -6.63 -13.70
CA ALA A 171 -7.43 -8.05 -14.04
C ALA A 171 -6.03 -8.62 -13.80
N SER A 172 -4.99 -7.80 -13.94
CA SER A 172 -3.60 -8.20 -13.68
C SER A 172 -3.37 -8.74 -12.27
N ASN A 173 -4.24 -8.37 -11.31
CA ASN A 173 -4.18 -8.89 -9.94
C ASN A 173 -4.47 -10.39 -9.87
N LEU A 174 -5.06 -11.01 -10.90
CA LEU A 174 -5.26 -12.46 -10.98
C LEU A 174 -3.94 -13.24 -10.88
N GLN A 175 -2.82 -12.62 -11.30
CA GLN A 175 -1.48 -13.21 -11.14
C GLN A 175 -1.11 -13.52 -9.68
N TYR A 176 -1.72 -12.85 -8.71
CA TYR A 176 -1.49 -13.01 -7.27
C TYR A 176 -2.43 -14.00 -6.61
N ALA A 177 -3.50 -14.45 -7.30
CA ALA A 177 -4.35 -15.53 -6.85
C ALA A 177 -3.57 -16.85 -6.76
N ASP A 178 -4.10 -17.83 -6.01
CA ASP A 178 -3.45 -19.14 -5.92
C ASP A 178 -3.49 -19.85 -7.28
N LYS A 179 -2.34 -19.91 -7.93
CA LYS A 179 -2.18 -20.57 -9.24
C LYS A 179 -2.47 -22.07 -9.22
N THR A 180 -2.46 -22.69 -8.05
CA THR A 180 -2.73 -24.14 -7.89
C THR A 180 -4.22 -24.41 -7.72
N ASP A 181 -5.04 -23.39 -7.43
CA ASP A 181 -6.49 -23.57 -7.31
C ASP A 181 -7.15 -23.65 -8.69
N LYS A 182 -7.48 -24.90 -9.09
CA LYS A 182 -8.17 -25.19 -10.35
C LYS A 182 -9.59 -24.57 -10.38
N LYS A 183 -10.23 -24.35 -9.20
CA LYS A 183 -11.58 -23.79 -9.13
C LYS A 183 -11.60 -22.34 -9.59
N LEU A 184 -10.60 -21.54 -9.23
CA LEU A 184 -10.51 -20.14 -9.68
C LEU A 184 -10.34 -20.03 -11.19
N LYS A 185 -9.52 -20.90 -11.79
CA LYS A 185 -9.30 -20.92 -13.25
C LYS A 185 -10.50 -21.42 -14.05
N ALA A 186 -11.38 -22.21 -13.40
CA ALA A 186 -12.62 -22.74 -13.96
C ALA A 186 -13.85 -21.90 -13.57
N ASP A 187 -13.67 -20.83 -12.80
CA ASP A 187 -14.76 -19.95 -12.40
C ASP A 187 -15.09 -18.95 -13.51
N LYS A 188 -16.26 -19.15 -14.14
CA LYS A 188 -16.71 -18.34 -15.28
C LYS A 188 -16.81 -16.84 -14.96
N GLU A 189 -17.23 -16.47 -13.74
CA GLU A 189 -17.35 -15.06 -13.34
C GLU A 189 -15.96 -14.39 -13.27
N ILE A 190 -14.99 -15.07 -12.65
CA ILE A 190 -13.59 -14.60 -12.59
C ILE A 190 -13.03 -14.43 -13.99
N VAL A 191 -13.20 -15.46 -14.83
CA VAL A 191 -12.66 -15.48 -16.19
C VAL A 191 -13.29 -14.40 -17.05
N LEU A 192 -14.63 -14.23 -17.00
CA LEU A 192 -15.30 -13.19 -17.77
C LEU A 192 -14.84 -11.77 -17.38
N ILE A 193 -14.62 -11.51 -16.09
CA ILE A 193 -14.11 -10.22 -15.65
C ILE A 193 -12.68 -10.00 -16.17
N ALA A 194 -11.82 -11.02 -16.06
CA ALA A 194 -10.44 -10.93 -16.52
C ALA A 194 -10.37 -10.73 -18.05
N VAL A 195 -11.05 -11.56 -18.82
CA VAL A 195 -11.08 -11.52 -20.28
C VAL A 195 -11.69 -10.23 -20.81
N LYS A 196 -12.70 -9.66 -20.15
CA LYS A 196 -13.29 -8.35 -20.51
C LYS A 196 -12.37 -7.17 -20.27
N GLN A 197 -11.37 -7.28 -19.42
CA GLN A 197 -10.36 -6.25 -19.20
C GLN A 197 -9.14 -6.44 -20.08
N ASP A 198 -8.73 -7.70 -20.27
CA ASP A 198 -7.60 -8.10 -21.13
C ASP A 198 -7.90 -9.46 -21.76
N SER A 199 -8.17 -9.46 -23.06
CA SER A 199 -8.53 -10.65 -23.83
C SER A 199 -7.45 -11.74 -23.82
N SER A 200 -6.18 -11.38 -23.57
CA SER A 200 -5.06 -12.33 -23.50
C SER A 200 -5.21 -13.37 -22.39
N PHE A 201 -6.01 -13.06 -21.36
CA PHE A 201 -6.33 -14.03 -20.30
C PHE A 201 -7.01 -15.29 -20.83
N LEU A 202 -7.62 -15.28 -22.03
CA LEU A 202 -8.21 -16.47 -22.64
C LEU A 202 -7.18 -17.60 -22.82
N GLU A 203 -5.91 -17.29 -23.01
CA GLU A 203 -4.82 -18.28 -23.08
C GLU A 203 -4.70 -19.09 -21.79
N LEU A 204 -4.91 -18.46 -20.64
CA LEU A 204 -4.60 -18.98 -19.31
C LEU A 204 -5.77 -19.71 -18.62
N VAL A 205 -6.99 -19.65 -19.20
CA VAL A 205 -8.19 -20.25 -18.60
C VAL A 205 -8.25 -21.76 -18.80
N ASP A 206 -9.13 -22.42 -18.03
CA ASP A 206 -9.40 -23.84 -18.17
C ASP A 206 -10.00 -24.17 -19.56
N ASP A 207 -9.69 -25.35 -20.10
CA ASP A 207 -10.12 -25.75 -21.43
C ASP A 207 -11.65 -25.78 -21.58
N LYS A 208 -12.41 -26.06 -20.50
CA LYS A 208 -13.86 -25.98 -20.51
C LYS A 208 -14.37 -24.58 -20.83
N LEU A 209 -13.68 -23.55 -20.30
CA LEU A 209 -14.03 -22.15 -20.55
C LEU A 209 -13.51 -21.64 -21.89
N LYS A 210 -12.46 -22.26 -22.45
CA LYS A 210 -12.06 -22.05 -23.86
C LYS A 210 -13.11 -22.58 -24.85
N ALA A 211 -13.99 -23.48 -24.41
CA ALA A 211 -15.15 -23.98 -25.16
C ALA A 211 -16.47 -23.24 -24.82
N ASP A 212 -16.44 -22.28 -23.90
CA ASP A 212 -17.63 -21.49 -23.55
C ASP A 212 -17.79 -20.32 -24.53
N LYS A 213 -18.91 -20.31 -25.27
CA LYS A 213 -19.20 -19.31 -26.31
C LYS A 213 -19.18 -17.87 -25.75
N GLU A 214 -19.73 -17.63 -24.55
CA GLU A 214 -19.76 -16.30 -23.94
C GLU A 214 -18.36 -15.78 -23.58
N VAL A 215 -17.50 -16.65 -23.02
CA VAL A 215 -16.12 -16.30 -22.65
C VAL A 215 -15.30 -15.99 -23.91
N VAL A 216 -15.41 -16.84 -24.94
CA VAL A 216 -14.68 -16.64 -26.20
C VAL A 216 -15.17 -15.39 -26.92
N LEU A 217 -16.48 -15.16 -27.00
CA LEU A 217 -17.04 -13.94 -27.60
C LEU A 217 -16.59 -12.67 -26.85
N ALA A 218 -16.46 -12.72 -25.52
CA ALA A 218 -15.95 -11.59 -24.76
C ALA A 218 -14.48 -11.26 -25.11
N ALA A 219 -13.67 -12.26 -25.40
CA ALA A 219 -12.28 -12.08 -25.80
C ALA A 219 -12.15 -11.53 -27.25
N ILE A 220 -12.78 -12.21 -28.21
CA ILE A 220 -12.62 -11.87 -29.64
C ILE A 220 -13.20 -10.51 -29.99
N LYS A 221 -14.22 -10.01 -29.27
CA LYS A 221 -14.74 -8.65 -29.43
C LYS A 221 -13.70 -7.57 -29.12
N GLN A 222 -12.69 -7.86 -28.32
CA GLN A 222 -11.58 -6.93 -28.02
C GLN A 222 -10.41 -7.13 -28.99
N ASP A 223 -10.06 -8.40 -29.19
CA ASP A 223 -8.98 -8.79 -30.11
C ASP A 223 -9.33 -10.13 -30.78
N GLY A 224 -9.68 -10.07 -32.05
CA GLY A 224 -9.98 -11.25 -32.87
C GLY A 224 -8.84 -12.28 -32.91
N GLY A 225 -7.57 -11.83 -32.71
CA GLY A 225 -6.41 -12.71 -32.64
C GLY A 225 -6.44 -13.70 -31.47
N THR A 226 -7.24 -13.44 -30.44
CA THR A 226 -7.42 -14.36 -29.30
C THR A 226 -8.24 -15.60 -29.64
N LEU A 227 -8.94 -15.64 -30.80
CA LEU A 227 -9.63 -16.83 -31.29
C LEU A 227 -8.71 -18.05 -31.37
N LYS A 228 -7.41 -17.85 -31.59
CA LYS A 228 -6.42 -18.94 -31.59
C LYS A 228 -6.39 -19.77 -30.31
N PHE A 229 -6.80 -19.21 -29.19
CA PHE A 229 -6.84 -19.87 -27.87
C PHE A 229 -8.16 -20.61 -27.60
N ALA A 230 -9.22 -20.37 -28.40
CA ALA A 230 -10.50 -21.02 -28.25
C ALA A 230 -10.45 -22.53 -28.59
N ASP A 231 -11.46 -23.30 -28.11
CA ASP A 231 -11.65 -24.69 -28.50
C ASP A 231 -11.84 -24.85 -30.01
N LYS A 232 -11.47 -26.01 -30.53
CA LYS A 232 -11.56 -26.32 -31.98
C LYS A 232 -12.97 -26.14 -32.55
N LYS A 233 -14.01 -26.48 -31.78
CA LYS A 233 -15.41 -26.35 -32.25
C LYS A 233 -15.78 -24.87 -32.44
N LEU A 234 -15.37 -23.99 -31.52
CA LEU A 234 -15.65 -22.56 -31.64
C LEU A 234 -14.81 -21.88 -32.75
N LYS A 235 -13.60 -22.36 -33.00
CA LYS A 235 -12.79 -21.94 -34.15
C LYS A 235 -13.42 -22.30 -35.51
N ALA A 236 -14.29 -23.32 -35.54
CA ALA A 236 -15.03 -23.73 -36.72
C ALA A 236 -16.46 -23.15 -36.80
N ASP A 237 -16.88 -22.40 -35.76
CA ASP A 237 -18.19 -21.76 -35.72
C ASP A 237 -18.18 -20.48 -36.56
N LYS A 238 -18.94 -20.51 -37.69
CA LYS A 238 -18.98 -19.38 -38.63
C LYS A 238 -19.44 -18.06 -37.99
N GLU A 239 -20.39 -18.11 -37.03
CA GLU A 239 -20.89 -16.92 -36.35
C GLU A 239 -19.79 -16.27 -35.49
N ILE A 240 -18.92 -17.10 -34.90
CA ILE A 240 -17.81 -16.63 -34.06
C ILE A 240 -16.66 -16.05 -34.90
N VAL A 241 -16.37 -16.69 -36.04
CA VAL A 241 -15.25 -16.29 -36.93
C VAL A 241 -15.57 -14.98 -37.66
N LEU A 242 -16.83 -14.63 -37.87
CA LEU A 242 -17.26 -13.42 -38.58
C LEU A 242 -17.39 -12.17 -37.68
N ILE A 243 -17.11 -12.27 -36.36
CA ILE A 243 -17.07 -11.14 -35.42
C ILE A 243 -15.71 -10.46 -35.43
#